data_7d97adb6ba9e9e5fd457126d1f947a71
#
_entry.id   7d97adb6ba9e9e5fd457126d1f947a71
#
_cell.length_a   1.000
_cell.length_b   1.000
_cell.length_c   1.000
_cell.angle_alpha   90.00
_cell.angle_beta   90.00
_cell.angle_gamma   90.00
#
_symmetry.space_group_name_H-M   'P 1'
#
loop_
_entity.id
_entity.type
_entity.pdbx_description
1 polymer ?
#
loop_
_entity_poly.entity_id
_entity_poly.type
_entity_poly.pdbx_seq_one_letter_code
_entity_poly.pdbx_strand_id
1 'polypeptide(L)'
;FGIGQIGKSFRNEITPGNFIFRTREFEQMEMEFFVVPGTDEYWHQYWIDTRLAWYKDLGINPDRLRIYDHPKEKLSHYSKRTADIEYKFEFTGTEWGELEGIANRTDFDLKAHSAASGKDLSYFDQEKNERWTPFVIEPAAGVDRCALTFLMDAYTEDEAPNAKGEME
;
A
#
# COMPACT_ATOMS: atom_id res chain seq x y z
N PHE A 1 -13.14 -3.81 -11.81
CA PHE A 1 -12.22 -2.83 -12.40
C PHE A 1 -11.58 -1.98 -11.30
N GLY A 2 -10.46 -1.30 -11.62
CA GLY A 2 -9.75 -0.44 -10.68
C GLY A 2 -9.52 0.96 -11.24
N ILE A 3 -9.39 1.92 -10.34
CA ILE A 3 -9.00 3.30 -10.64
C ILE A 3 -7.74 3.59 -9.83
N GLY A 4 -6.64 3.91 -10.50
CA GLY A 4 -5.37 4.26 -9.86
C GLY A 4 -5.08 5.75 -9.99
N GLN A 5 -4.51 6.33 -8.95
CA GLN A 5 -4.08 7.72 -8.88
C GLN A 5 -2.70 7.80 -8.23
N ILE A 6 -1.82 8.61 -8.83
CA ILE A 6 -0.57 9.06 -8.20
C ILE A 6 -0.67 10.57 -8.05
N GLY A 7 -0.45 11.06 -6.85
CA GLY A 7 -0.54 12.47 -6.57
C GLY A 7 -0.13 12.84 -5.15
N LYS A 8 -0.14 14.14 -4.87
CA LYS A 8 0.24 14.66 -3.56
C LYS A 8 -0.81 14.37 -2.50
N SER A 9 -0.32 13.93 -1.34
CA SER A 9 -1.07 13.74 -0.12
C SER A 9 -0.46 14.54 1.02
N PHE A 10 -1.31 14.96 1.96
CA PHE A 10 -0.91 15.76 3.11
C PHE A 10 -1.44 15.09 4.38
N ARG A 11 -0.54 14.87 5.34
CA ARG A 11 -0.90 14.36 6.67
C ARG A 11 -0.28 15.26 7.73
N ASN A 12 -1.05 15.63 8.74
CA ASN A 12 -0.56 16.41 9.87
C ASN A 12 0.25 15.53 10.84
N GLU A 13 1.40 15.04 10.38
CA GLU A 13 2.29 14.22 11.20
C GLU A 13 2.84 15.02 12.39
N ILE A 14 2.67 14.48 13.60
CA ILE A 14 3.20 15.08 14.82
C ILE A 14 4.71 15.01 14.84
N THR A 15 5.27 13.87 14.43
CA THR A 15 6.71 13.61 14.44
C THR A 15 7.18 13.10 13.06
N PRO A 16 7.37 14.00 12.09
CA PRO A 16 8.04 13.64 10.84
C PRO A 16 9.49 13.28 11.11
N GLY A 17 10.09 12.44 10.27
CA GLY A 17 11.47 12.03 10.45
C GLY A 17 11.91 10.92 9.52
N ASN A 18 13.16 10.50 9.71
CA ASN A 18 13.81 9.48 8.90
C ASN A 18 13.81 9.85 7.40
N PHE A 19 14.34 11.05 7.09
CA PHE A 19 14.41 11.60 5.73
C PHE A 19 13.02 11.61 5.08
N ILE A 20 12.83 10.97 3.92
CA ILE A 20 11.55 10.90 3.20
C ILE A 20 10.64 9.75 3.66
N PHE A 21 11.01 9.02 4.72
CA PHE A 21 10.19 7.93 5.24
C PHE A 21 8.86 8.41 5.84
N ARG A 22 8.89 9.55 6.57
CA ARG A 22 7.71 10.14 7.19
C ARG A 22 7.74 11.66 7.07
N THR A 23 6.96 12.18 6.15
CA THR A 23 6.84 13.61 5.84
C THR A 23 5.38 14.06 5.93
N ARG A 24 5.14 15.38 6.03
CA ARG A 24 3.79 15.94 6.03
C ARG A 24 3.21 16.13 4.64
N GLU A 25 4.06 16.29 3.65
CA GLU A 25 3.73 16.34 2.23
C GLU A 25 4.50 15.22 1.53
N PHE A 26 3.80 14.36 0.80
CA PHE A 26 4.40 13.22 0.10
C PHE A 26 3.58 12.88 -1.15
N GLU A 27 4.11 12.06 -2.01
CA GLU A 27 3.36 11.48 -3.11
C GLU A 27 2.85 10.09 -2.72
N GLN A 28 1.57 9.85 -3.00
CA GLN A 28 0.91 8.58 -2.77
C GLN A 28 0.46 7.98 -4.10
N MET A 29 0.68 6.68 -4.27
CA MET A 29 0.04 5.88 -5.31
C MET A 29 -1.00 4.99 -4.64
N GLU A 30 -2.23 5.08 -5.12
CA GLU A 30 -3.37 4.40 -4.53
C GLU A 30 -4.29 3.90 -5.64
N MET A 31 -4.88 2.73 -5.43
CA MET A 31 -5.84 2.14 -6.33
C MET A 31 -7.09 1.73 -5.57
N GLU A 32 -8.24 2.10 -6.12
CA GLU A 32 -9.53 1.60 -5.69
C GLU A 32 -9.99 0.51 -6.65
N PHE A 33 -9.95 -0.75 -6.21
CA PHE A 33 -10.36 -1.90 -7.01
C PHE A 33 -11.73 -2.40 -6.58
N PHE A 34 -12.70 -2.26 -7.47
CA PHE A 34 -14.12 -2.53 -7.22
C PHE A 34 -14.47 -3.97 -7.55
N VAL A 35 -15.05 -4.67 -6.58
CA VAL A 35 -15.38 -6.10 -6.69
C VAL A 35 -16.82 -6.39 -6.30
N VAL A 36 -17.33 -7.52 -6.76
CA VAL A 36 -18.65 -8.03 -6.36
C VAL A 36 -18.60 -8.42 -4.88
N PRO A 37 -19.57 -7.99 -4.05
CA PRO A 37 -19.67 -8.42 -2.66
C PRO A 37 -19.61 -9.95 -2.52
N GLY A 38 -18.83 -10.43 -1.55
CA GLY A 38 -18.59 -11.87 -1.35
C GLY A 38 -17.41 -12.45 -2.12
N THR A 39 -16.80 -11.67 -3.06
CA THR A 39 -15.54 -12.03 -3.73
C THR A 39 -14.34 -11.26 -3.16
N ASP A 40 -14.58 -10.41 -2.22
CA ASP A 40 -13.63 -9.46 -1.64
C ASP A 40 -12.41 -10.13 -0.98
N GLU A 41 -12.59 -11.25 -0.30
CA GLU A 41 -11.48 -11.96 0.35
C GLU A 41 -10.50 -12.55 -0.69
N TYR A 42 -11.03 -13.10 -1.77
CA TYR A 42 -10.22 -13.58 -2.89
C TYR A 42 -9.41 -12.43 -3.52
N TRP A 43 -10.08 -11.30 -3.84
CA TRP A 43 -9.42 -10.17 -4.48
C TRP A 43 -8.45 -9.46 -3.54
N HIS A 44 -8.72 -9.44 -2.25
CA HIS A 44 -7.79 -8.91 -1.26
C HIS A 44 -6.49 -9.73 -1.24
N GLN A 45 -6.60 -11.07 -1.17
CA GLN A 45 -5.42 -11.93 -1.22
C GLN A 45 -4.68 -11.82 -2.56
N TYR A 46 -5.41 -11.76 -3.68
CA TYR A 46 -4.84 -11.56 -5.01
C TYR A 46 -3.97 -10.29 -5.08
N TRP A 47 -4.44 -9.19 -4.51
CA TRP A 47 -3.69 -7.94 -4.52
C TRP A 47 -2.50 -7.97 -3.56
N ILE A 48 -2.59 -8.62 -2.40
CA ILE A 48 -1.45 -8.85 -1.51
C ILE A 48 -0.34 -9.60 -2.27
N ASP A 49 -0.68 -10.72 -2.90
CA ASP A 49 0.29 -11.55 -3.62
C ASP A 49 0.88 -10.80 -4.82
N THR A 50 0.05 -10.12 -5.59
CA THR A 50 0.46 -9.34 -6.77
C THR A 50 1.40 -8.20 -6.40
N ARG A 51 1.09 -7.45 -5.34
CA ARG A 51 1.92 -6.33 -4.91
C ARG A 51 3.24 -6.80 -4.30
N LEU A 52 3.22 -7.87 -3.50
CA LEU A 52 4.45 -8.47 -2.98
C LEU A 52 5.35 -8.99 -4.12
N ALA A 53 4.77 -9.65 -5.12
CA ALA A 53 5.50 -10.10 -6.31
C ALA A 53 6.12 -8.91 -7.07
N TRP A 54 5.40 -7.80 -7.23
CA TRP A 54 5.88 -6.60 -7.89
C TRP A 54 7.17 -6.05 -7.28
N TYR A 55 7.28 -5.97 -5.93
CA TYR A 55 8.52 -5.55 -5.26
C TYR A 55 9.67 -6.52 -5.52
N LYS A 56 9.41 -7.81 -5.47
CA LYS A 56 10.42 -8.86 -5.74
C LYS A 56 10.90 -8.83 -7.18
N ASP A 57 9.98 -8.67 -8.13
CA ASP A 57 10.28 -8.63 -9.57
C ASP A 57 11.11 -7.38 -9.94
N LEU A 58 10.97 -6.30 -9.17
CA LEU A 58 11.78 -5.08 -9.31
C LEU A 58 13.12 -5.16 -8.56
N GLY A 59 13.43 -6.27 -7.90
CA GLY A 59 14.74 -6.57 -7.34
C GLY A 59 14.89 -6.35 -5.84
N ILE A 60 13.81 -6.02 -5.11
CA ILE A 60 13.88 -5.96 -3.64
C ILE A 60 14.17 -7.35 -3.07
N ASN A 61 15.14 -7.44 -2.18
CA ASN A 61 15.52 -8.68 -1.52
C ASN A 61 14.32 -9.30 -0.77
N PRO A 62 13.88 -10.52 -1.15
CA PRO A 62 12.74 -11.18 -0.50
C PRO A 62 12.87 -11.37 1.00
N ASP A 63 14.10 -11.53 1.52
CA ASP A 63 14.37 -11.71 2.96
C ASP A 63 14.17 -10.40 3.76
N ARG A 64 14.03 -9.28 3.06
CA ARG A 64 13.71 -7.96 3.61
C ARG A 64 12.25 -7.56 3.45
N LEU A 65 11.41 -8.44 2.96
CA LEU A 65 9.97 -8.25 2.79
C LEU A 65 9.17 -9.24 3.63
N ARG A 66 8.08 -8.79 4.21
CA ARG A 66 7.10 -9.68 4.84
C ARG A 66 5.69 -9.14 4.71
N ILE A 67 4.70 -10.01 4.92
CA ILE A 67 3.31 -9.62 5.09
C ILE A 67 3.00 -9.53 6.58
N TYR A 68 2.37 -8.43 6.98
CA TYR A 68 1.83 -8.23 8.32
C TYR A 68 0.32 -8.07 8.25
N ASP A 69 -0.42 -9.09 8.68
CA ASP A 69 -1.88 -8.99 8.83
C ASP A 69 -2.22 -8.23 10.12
N HIS A 70 -3.01 -7.18 10.00
CA HIS A 70 -3.46 -6.41 11.15
C HIS A 70 -4.40 -7.23 12.02
N PRO A 71 -4.16 -7.33 13.33
CA PRO A 71 -5.11 -7.94 14.24
C PRO A 71 -6.39 -7.10 14.29
N LYS A 72 -7.52 -7.75 14.56
CA LYS A 72 -8.87 -7.14 14.49
C LYS A 72 -8.98 -5.86 15.33
N GLU A 73 -8.29 -5.78 16.45
CA GLU A 73 -8.29 -4.64 17.37
C GLU A 73 -7.61 -3.39 16.78
N LYS A 74 -6.79 -3.56 15.75
CA LYS A 74 -6.08 -2.48 15.06
C LYS A 74 -6.70 -2.06 13.74
N LEU A 75 -7.75 -2.78 13.29
CA LEU A 75 -8.41 -2.44 12.05
C LEU A 75 -9.14 -1.10 12.15
N SER A 76 -9.07 -0.31 11.09
CA SER A 76 -9.93 0.86 10.92
C SER A 76 -11.40 0.44 10.84
N HIS A 77 -12.31 1.31 11.28
CA HIS A 77 -13.75 1.03 11.35
C HIS A 77 -14.39 0.68 9.99
N TYR A 78 -13.74 1.04 8.90
CA TYR A 78 -14.17 0.76 7.53
C TYR A 78 -13.57 -0.54 6.95
N SER A 79 -12.61 -1.15 7.62
CA SER A 79 -11.85 -2.27 7.06
C SER A 79 -12.27 -3.61 7.65
N LYS A 80 -12.54 -4.57 6.77
CA LYS A 80 -12.78 -5.97 7.14
C LYS A 80 -11.47 -6.72 7.41
N ARG A 81 -10.42 -6.43 6.63
CA ARG A 81 -9.05 -6.93 6.76
C ARG A 81 -8.10 -5.91 6.17
N THR A 82 -6.96 -5.72 6.80
CA THR A 82 -5.83 -4.93 6.27
C THR A 82 -4.57 -5.77 6.44
N ALA A 83 -3.77 -5.81 5.39
CA ALA A 83 -2.44 -6.40 5.42
C ALA A 83 -1.43 -5.37 4.91
N ASP A 84 -0.28 -5.28 5.58
CA ASP A 84 0.82 -4.46 5.11
C ASP A 84 1.90 -5.34 4.48
N ILE A 85 2.47 -4.86 3.39
CA ILE A 85 3.80 -5.28 2.96
C ILE A 85 4.77 -4.43 3.76
N GLU A 86 5.56 -5.07 4.60
CA GLU A 86 6.59 -4.41 5.40
C GLU A 86 7.97 -4.70 4.83
N TYR A 87 8.85 -3.68 4.92
CA TYR A 87 10.27 -3.79 4.60
C TYR A 87 11.11 -3.61 5.86
N LYS A 88 12.27 -4.29 5.90
CA LYS A 88 13.23 -4.24 7.00
C LYS A 88 14.06 -2.97 6.93
N PHE A 89 13.51 -1.85 7.46
CA PHE A 89 14.17 -0.54 7.43
C PHE A 89 15.29 -0.38 8.46
N GLU A 90 15.19 -1.03 9.62
CA GLU A 90 16.18 -1.02 10.71
C GLU A 90 16.37 0.32 11.44
N PHE A 91 15.86 1.43 10.91
CA PHE A 91 15.98 2.78 11.51
C PHE A 91 14.69 3.34 12.11
N THR A 92 13.56 2.63 11.97
CA THR A 92 12.22 3.15 12.35
C THR A 92 11.91 3.02 13.85
N GLY A 93 12.87 2.56 14.65
CA GLY A 93 12.66 2.18 16.06
C GLY A 93 12.11 0.76 16.23
N THR A 94 11.69 0.16 15.13
CA THR A 94 11.37 -1.26 14.98
C THR A 94 12.16 -1.80 13.78
N GLU A 95 12.38 -3.09 13.74
CA GLU A 95 13.09 -3.72 12.63
C GLU A 95 12.34 -3.58 11.31
N TRP A 96 11.00 -3.65 11.37
CA TRP A 96 10.10 -3.64 10.23
C TRP A 96 9.25 -2.37 10.19
N GLY A 97 9.00 -1.88 9.00
CA GLY A 97 8.12 -0.75 8.76
C GLY A 97 7.23 -0.96 7.53
N GLU A 98 6.05 -0.36 7.59
CA GLU A 98 5.08 -0.39 6.49
C GLU A 98 5.67 0.21 5.23
N LEU A 99 5.60 -0.53 4.12
CA LEU A 99 5.92 -0.09 2.77
C LEU A 99 4.66 0.17 1.95
N GLU A 100 3.69 -0.74 2.01
CA GLU A 100 2.40 -0.63 1.32
C GLU A 100 1.31 -1.25 2.18
N GLY A 101 0.18 -0.55 2.33
CA GLY A 101 -1.02 -1.06 2.97
C GLY A 101 -2.01 -1.58 1.93
N ILE A 102 -2.66 -2.72 2.20
CA ILE A 102 -3.70 -3.28 1.33
C ILE A 102 -4.93 -3.56 2.19
N ALA A 103 -5.97 -2.74 2.01
CA ALA A 103 -7.19 -2.79 2.81
C ALA A 103 -8.37 -3.36 2.03
N ASN A 104 -9.15 -4.22 2.68
CA ASN A 104 -10.51 -4.56 2.25
C ASN A 104 -11.48 -3.60 2.96
N ARG A 105 -11.91 -2.56 2.26
CA ARG A 105 -12.75 -1.47 2.79
C ARG A 105 -14.24 -1.79 2.74
N THR A 106 -14.62 -2.94 2.20
CA THR A 106 -16.02 -3.31 1.97
C THR A 106 -16.75 -2.26 1.09
N ASP A 107 -18.03 -2.06 1.31
CA ASP A 107 -18.84 -1.02 0.65
C ASP A 107 -19.02 0.25 1.49
N PHE A 108 -18.23 0.38 2.56
CA PHE A 108 -18.38 1.44 3.56
C PHE A 108 -18.35 2.83 2.95
N ASP A 109 -17.30 3.13 2.19
CA ASP A 109 -17.12 4.47 1.61
C ASP A 109 -18.19 4.80 0.56
N LEU A 110 -18.49 3.86 -0.34
CA LEU A 110 -19.50 4.08 -1.37
C LEU A 110 -20.90 4.30 -0.77
N LYS A 111 -21.26 3.57 0.28
CA LYS A 111 -22.52 3.78 1.01
C LYS A 111 -22.54 5.13 1.73
N ALA A 112 -21.47 5.51 2.40
CA ALA A 112 -21.35 6.80 3.07
C ALA A 112 -21.45 7.96 2.07
N HIS A 113 -20.75 7.85 0.94
CA HIS A 113 -20.77 8.87 -0.12
C HIS A 113 -22.12 8.94 -0.81
N SER A 114 -22.79 7.80 -1.07
CA SER A 114 -24.14 7.78 -1.63
C SER A 114 -25.12 8.50 -0.70
N ALA A 115 -25.09 8.19 0.60
CA ALA A 115 -25.96 8.81 1.59
C ALA A 115 -25.74 10.32 1.71
N ALA A 116 -24.46 10.77 1.72
CA ALA A 116 -24.12 12.18 1.89
C ALA A 116 -24.41 13.03 0.64
N SER A 117 -24.18 12.47 -0.56
CA SER A 117 -24.33 13.20 -1.83
C SER A 117 -25.72 13.07 -2.47
N GLY A 118 -26.53 12.08 -2.03
CA GLY A 118 -27.79 11.71 -2.67
C GLY A 118 -27.61 11.05 -4.05
N LYS A 119 -26.37 10.70 -4.44
CA LYS A 119 -26.08 9.99 -5.71
C LYS A 119 -26.00 8.50 -5.46
N ASP A 120 -26.59 7.72 -6.37
CA ASP A 120 -26.46 6.26 -6.36
C ASP A 120 -25.08 5.86 -6.92
N LEU A 121 -24.22 5.31 -6.07
CA LEU A 121 -22.89 4.77 -6.40
C LEU A 121 -22.90 3.24 -6.54
N SER A 122 -24.06 2.63 -6.72
CA SER A 122 -24.17 1.21 -6.98
C SER A 122 -23.82 0.88 -8.42
N TYR A 123 -23.40 -0.36 -8.65
CA TYR A 123 -23.18 -0.93 -9.98
C TYR A 123 -24.41 -1.75 -10.42
N PHE A 124 -24.80 -1.60 -11.67
CA PHE A 124 -25.83 -2.42 -12.27
C PHE A 124 -25.21 -3.39 -13.29
N ASP A 125 -25.31 -4.68 -13.01
CA ASP A 125 -24.89 -5.75 -13.91
C ASP A 125 -26.02 -6.05 -14.88
N GLN A 126 -25.84 -5.66 -16.14
CA GLN A 126 -26.84 -5.85 -17.19
C GLN A 126 -27.04 -7.32 -17.57
N GLU A 127 -26.00 -8.15 -17.46
CA GLU A 127 -26.07 -9.56 -17.82
C GLU A 127 -26.89 -10.35 -16.79
N LYS A 128 -26.70 -10.03 -15.50
CA LYS A 128 -27.42 -10.69 -14.39
C LYS A 128 -28.71 -9.99 -14.02
N ASN A 129 -28.92 -8.77 -14.51
CA ASN A 129 -30.02 -7.89 -14.12
C ASN A 129 -30.07 -7.67 -12.60
N GLU A 130 -28.91 -7.49 -11.99
CA GLU A 130 -28.73 -7.30 -10.56
C GLU A 130 -28.03 -5.98 -10.26
N ARG A 131 -28.29 -5.44 -9.07
CA ARG A 131 -27.66 -4.21 -8.58
C ARG A 131 -27.04 -4.44 -7.21
N TRP A 132 -25.80 -3.97 -7.02
CA TRP A 132 -25.12 -3.99 -5.72
C TRP A 132 -24.19 -2.79 -5.54
N THR A 133 -23.88 -2.47 -4.29
CA THR A 133 -22.77 -1.55 -3.98
C THR A 133 -21.47 -2.36 -3.99
N PRO A 134 -20.49 -2.02 -4.85
CA PRO A 134 -19.21 -2.73 -4.89
C PRO A 134 -18.48 -2.72 -3.54
N PHE A 135 -17.73 -3.78 -3.28
CA PHE A 135 -16.70 -3.76 -2.25
C PHE A 135 -15.41 -3.21 -2.85
N VAL A 136 -14.60 -2.55 -2.02
CA VAL A 136 -13.38 -1.89 -2.46
C VAL A 136 -12.17 -2.56 -1.82
N ILE A 137 -11.20 -2.93 -2.66
CA ILE A 137 -9.86 -3.32 -2.24
C ILE A 137 -8.91 -2.18 -2.59
N GLU A 138 -8.20 -1.68 -1.58
CA GLU A 138 -7.33 -0.51 -1.69
C GLU A 138 -5.87 -0.88 -1.41
N PRO A 139 -5.05 -1.13 -2.43
CA PRO A 139 -3.60 -1.06 -2.31
C PRO A 139 -3.14 0.40 -2.34
N ALA A 140 -2.36 0.81 -1.34
CA ALA A 140 -1.87 2.18 -1.20
C ALA A 140 -0.43 2.21 -0.70
N ALA A 141 0.46 2.90 -1.42
CA ALA A 141 1.86 3.06 -1.06
C ALA A 141 2.32 4.52 -1.23
N GLY A 142 3.22 4.95 -0.34
CA GLY A 142 3.93 6.23 -0.48
C GLY A 142 5.03 6.11 -1.53
N VAL A 143 5.00 6.94 -2.57
CA VAL A 143 6.03 6.93 -3.64
C VAL A 143 7.40 7.27 -3.08
N ASP A 144 7.50 8.26 -2.20
CA ASP A 144 8.75 8.66 -1.54
C ASP A 144 9.33 7.51 -0.71
N ARG A 145 8.47 6.79 0.03
CA ARG A 145 8.90 5.64 0.83
C ARG A 145 9.33 4.47 -0.04
N CYS A 146 8.66 4.23 -1.16
CA CYS A 146 9.08 3.24 -2.15
C CYS A 146 10.45 3.59 -2.74
N ALA A 147 10.66 4.85 -3.15
CA ALA A 147 11.95 5.32 -3.67
C ALA A 147 13.08 5.12 -2.64
N LEU A 148 12.84 5.48 -1.37
CA LEU A 148 13.79 5.23 -0.29
C LEU A 148 14.09 3.73 -0.13
N THR A 149 13.08 2.88 -0.18
CA THR A 149 13.23 1.42 -0.06
C THR A 149 14.12 0.86 -1.18
N PHE A 150 13.87 1.24 -2.43
CA PHE A 150 14.71 0.80 -3.56
C PHE A 150 16.15 1.27 -3.43
N LEU A 151 16.38 2.52 -2.99
CA LEU A 151 17.73 3.04 -2.76
C LEU A 151 18.44 2.28 -1.64
N MET A 152 17.77 2.01 -0.54
CA MET A 152 18.34 1.30 0.60
C MET A 152 18.66 -0.16 0.25
N ASP A 153 17.78 -0.83 -0.49
CA ASP A 153 17.97 -2.23 -0.86
C ASP A 153 19.09 -2.41 -1.89
N ALA A 154 19.26 -1.42 -2.78
CA ALA A 154 20.31 -1.41 -3.79
C ALA A 154 21.66 -0.93 -3.25
N TYR A 155 21.73 -0.32 -2.06
CA TYR A 155 22.98 0.18 -1.50
C TYR A 155 23.92 -0.97 -1.14
N THR A 156 25.15 -0.86 -1.63
CA THR A 156 26.24 -1.81 -1.33
C THR A 156 27.52 -1.03 -1.07
N GLU A 157 28.37 -1.58 -0.23
CA GLU A 157 29.72 -1.08 0.01
C GLU A 157 30.71 -2.06 -0.63
N ASP A 158 31.69 -1.54 -1.34
CA ASP A 158 32.82 -2.32 -1.81
C ASP A 158 34.14 -1.57 -1.54
N GLU A 159 35.23 -2.31 -1.53
CA GLU A 159 36.57 -1.75 -1.43
C GLU A 159 37.14 -1.62 -2.86
N ALA A 160 37.45 -0.39 -3.26
CA ALA A 160 38.03 -0.12 -4.56
C ALA A 160 39.35 0.64 -4.44
N PRO A 161 40.34 0.37 -5.31
CA PRO A 161 41.58 1.14 -5.29
C PRO A 161 41.30 2.59 -5.72
N ASN A 162 41.81 3.52 -4.93
CA ASN A 162 41.79 4.95 -5.27
C ASN A 162 42.73 5.28 -6.43
N ALA A 163 42.82 6.54 -6.85
CA ALA A 163 43.68 6.97 -7.96
C ALA A 163 45.16 6.69 -7.75
N LYS A 164 45.61 6.37 -6.53
CA LYS A 164 46.98 5.99 -6.19
C LYS A 164 47.16 4.48 -6.10
N GLY A 165 46.09 3.68 -6.27
CA GLY A 165 46.12 2.22 -6.16
C GLY A 165 46.04 1.70 -4.71
N GLU A 166 45.69 2.54 -3.73
CA GLU A 166 45.47 2.18 -2.35
C GLU A 166 43.99 1.79 -2.18
N MET A 167 43.70 0.70 -1.46
CA MET A 167 42.34 0.28 -1.17
C MET A 167 41.69 1.24 -0.13
N GLU A 168 40.51 1.72 -0.44
CA GLU A 168 39.68 2.60 0.40
C GLU A 168 38.29 2.00 0.64
#